data_9e2a6c36da34e9373772c549f95a618c
#
_entry.id   9e2a6c36da34e9373772c549f95a618c
#
_cell.length_a   1.000
_cell.length_b   1.000
_cell.length_c   1.000
_cell.angle_alpha   90.00
_cell.angle_beta   90.00
_cell.angle_gamma   90.00
#
_symmetry.space_group_name_H-M   'P 1'
#
loop_
_entity.id
_entity.type
_entity.pdbx_description
1 polymer ?
#
loop_
_entity_poly.entity_id
_entity_poly.type
_entity_poly.pdbx_seq_one_letter_code
_entity_poly.pdbx_strand_id
1 'polypeptide(L)'
;MRTPARSTLGILALGVVAALAVGEGLVRLAARWSPTVRDLAVPRGEREPRAFASLEAYLASQPTQVVPHRNWFNYWNNALGLNDVEFAVPKPPGRFRILALGDSFTYGLVPYPHTAMTLLEARLGAVCPGTDLDVLNFGIGGTGVRDYRTIVTLGLATYDPDLVLINFYAGNDAPNVYQYVHERSRFRTVLGVSRLWMLGRNAIRLWQGVHDLGAGRAPAATDTPRGLVPRGGTPVDPGRHVSEQDPALTGPIFTETAFAAIQTEEIRRFYLPENPAVVDRAWRPVLGDLEAIRTEVFRRGRRLALAVYPSALQVYPAQRAALVETLRRRPRYAALSIDALDPTLPNRQLAVYCQRAAIPCVDLTPVFIEASRSSAEPLYKQRDAHWTIRGNRVAADAEAAFLAGLVCSSGSQAPNVAPR
;
A
#
# COMPACT_ATOMS: atom_id res chain seq x y z
N MET A 1 -6.31 48.15 -45.37
CA MET A 1 -5.91 48.10 -43.95
C MET A 1 -5.86 46.66 -43.52
N ARG A 2 -4.68 46.06 -43.45
CA ARG A 2 -4.45 44.65 -43.04
C ARG A 2 -4.15 44.60 -41.56
N THR A 3 -4.85 43.74 -40.86
CA THR A 3 -4.98 43.58 -39.44
C THR A 3 -3.66 43.27 -38.70
N PRO A 4 -3.33 44.05 -37.64
CA PRO A 4 -2.15 43.75 -36.76
C PRO A 4 -2.32 42.56 -35.83
N ALA A 5 -3.48 41.84 -35.88
CA ALA A 5 -3.82 40.81 -34.94
C ALA A 5 -2.90 39.54 -35.01
N ARG A 6 -2.36 39.20 -36.18
CA ARG A 6 -1.52 38.01 -36.34
C ARG A 6 -0.12 38.13 -35.73
N SER A 7 0.48 39.30 -35.78
CA SER A 7 1.82 39.54 -35.18
C SER A 7 1.75 39.63 -33.66
N THR A 8 0.71 40.21 -33.10
CA THR A 8 0.51 40.31 -31.65
C THR A 8 0.25 38.94 -31.02
N LEU A 9 -0.54 38.08 -31.68
CA LEU A 9 -0.77 36.69 -31.24
C LEU A 9 0.53 35.85 -31.28
N GLY A 10 1.36 36.07 -32.28
CA GLY A 10 2.66 35.42 -32.40
C GLY A 10 3.64 35.82 -31.29
N ILE A 11 3.70 37.13 -30.96
CA ILE A 11 4.53 37.65 -29.87
C ILE A 11 4.05 37.13 -28.50
N LEU A 12 2.72 37.11 -28.25
CA LEU A 12 2.16 36.52 -27.03
C LEU A 12 2.45 35.03 -26.90
N ALA A 13 2.29 34.28 -27.98
CA ALA A 13 2.62 32.86 -27.98
C ALA A 13 4.11 32.61 -27.69
N LEU A 14 5.00 33.38 -28.30
CA LEU A 14 6.45 33.29 -28.03
C LEU A 14 6.77 33.67 -26.59
N GLY A 15 6.15 34.67 -26.02
CA GLY A 15 6.30 35.06 -24.61
C GLY A 15 5.85 34.00 -23.66
N VAL A 16 4.72 33.33 -23.92
CA VAL A 16 4.25 32.16 -23.12
C VAL A 16 5.23 30.99 -23.18
N VAL A 17 5.73 30.66 -24.37
CA VAL A 17 6.72 29.58 -24.53
C VAL A 17 8.00 29.89 -23.78
N ALA A 18 8.49 31.12 -23.87
CA ALA A 18 9.69 31.59 -23.17
C ALA A 18 9.50 31.51 -21.65
N ALA A 19 8.35 31.98 -21.13
CA ALA A 19 8.01 31.93 -19.70
C ALA A 19 7.94 30.47 -19.18
N LEU A 20 7.34 29.55 -19.95
CA LEU A 20 7.29 28.13 -19.61
C LEU A 20 8.71 27.49 -19.62
N ALA A 21 9.54 27.85 -20.57
CA ALA A 21 10.93 27.35 -20.63
C ALA A 21 11.77 27.85 -19.43
N VAL A 22 11.63 29.13 -19.06
CA VAL A 22 12.28 29.68 -17.87
C VAL A 22 11.77 29.00 -16.60
N GLY A 23 10.45 28.85 -16.47
CA GLY A 23 9.83 28.15 -15.34
C GLY A 23 10.31 26.69 -15.20
N GLU A 24 10.44 25.98 -16.32
CA GLU A 24 10.99 24.62 -16.37
C GLU A 24 12.45 24.59 -15.88
N GLY A 25 13.28 25.56 -16.36
CA GLY A 25 14.66 25.69 -15.92
C GLY A 25 14.79 25.95 -14.42
N LEU A 26 13.95 26.83 -13.87
CA LEU A 26 13.93 27.17 -12.45
C LEU A 26 13.51 25.96 -11.60
N VAL A 27 12.50 25.20 -12.02
CA VAL A 27 12.08 23.99 -11.29
C VAL A 27 13.18 22.93 -11.33
N ARG A 28 13.85 22.73 -12.46
CA ARG A 28 15.00 21.80 -12.59
C ARG A 28 16.16 22.21 -11.69
N LEU A 29 16.40 23.50 -11.59
CA LEU A 29 17.45 24.06 -10.74
C LEU A 29 17.09 23.89 -9.27
N ALA A 30 15.88 24.31 -8.85
CA ALA A 30 15.39 24.17 -7.49
C ALA A 30 15.36 22.71 -7.01
N ALA A 31 15.05 21.74 -7.91
CA ALA A 31 15.07 20.32 -7.61
C ALA A 31 16.47 19.76 -7.29
N ARG A 32 17.56 20.52 -7.58
CA ARG A 32 18.93 20.12 -7.18
C ARG A 32 19.16 20.35 -5.69
N TRP A 33 18.54 21.36 -5.11
CA TRP A 33 18.75 21.74 -3.71
C TRP A 33 17.57 21.43 -2.78
N SER A 34 16.35 21.34 -3.33
CA SER A 34 15.16 21.03 -2.57
C SER A 34 14.65 19.61 -2.84
N PRO A 35 14.76 18.67 -1.88
CA PRO A 35 14.18 17.33 -2.01
C PRO A 35 12.67 17.38 -2.27
N THR A 36 11.95 18.27 -1.61
CA THR A 36 10.49 18.44 -1.78
C THR A 36 10.13 18.83 -3.22
N VAL A 37 10.86 19.80 -3.81
CA VAL A 37 10.64 20.19 -5.21
C VAL A 37 10.99 19.06 -6.15
N ARG A 38 12.06 18.33 -5.88
CA ARG A 38 12.45 17.14 -6.65
C ARG A 38 11.34 16.10 -6.65
N ASP A 39 10.82 15.76 -5.49
CA ASP A 39 9.79 14.73 -5.33
C ASP A 39 8.45 15.13 -5.96
N LEU A 40 8.09 16.40 -5.89
CA LEU A 40 6.87 16.91 -6.52
C LEU A 40 7.01 17.06 -8.04
N ALA A 41 8.23 17.27 -8.54
CA ALA A 41 8.49 17.50 -9.96
C ALA A 41 8.72 16.22 -10.78
N VAL A 42 8.67 15.02 -10.16
CA VAL A 42 8.90 13.74 -10.83
C VAL A 42 7.66 12.84 -10.69
N PRO A 43 7.29 12.06 -11.73
CA PRO A 43 6.22 11.05 -11.61
C PRO A 43 6.53 10.07 -10.48
N ARG A 44 5.51 9.69 -9.70
CA ARG A 44 5.69 8.74 -8.58
C ARG A 44 6.37 7.44 -9.00
N GLY A 45 6.09 6.94 -10.22
CA GLY A 45 6.68 5.70 -10.75
C GLY A 45 8.10 5.83 -11.30
N GLU A 46 8.61 7.07 -11.48
CA GLU A 46 9.96 7.34 -12.03
C GLU A 46 10.91 7.94 -10.98
N ARG A 47 10.44 8.08 -9.74
CA ARG A 47 11.30 8.52 -8.64
C ARG A 47 12.34 7.45 -8.40
N GLU A 48 13.61 7.83 -8.52
CA GLU A 48 14.68 6.96 -8.03
C GLU A 48 14.43 6.66 -6.55
N PRO A 49 14.69 5.43 -6.08
CA PRO A 49 14.62 5.14 -4.66
C PRO A 49 15.42 6.18 -3.90
N ARG A 50 14.80 6.94 -3.03
CA ARG A 50 15.53 7.82 -2.12
C ARG A 50 16.51 6.94 -1.34
N ALA A 51 17.77 7.24 -1.38
CA ALA A 51 18.73 6.65 -0.46
C ALA A 51 18.44 7.24 0.93
N PHE A 52 17.90 6.44 1.81
CA PHE A 52 17.74 6.79 3.22
C PHE A 52 18.94 6.27 3.99
N ALA A 53 19.42 7.06 4.96
CA ALA A 53 20.55 6.67 5.80
C ALA A 53 20.15 5.54 6.78
N SER A 54 18.88 5.48 7.18
CA SER A 54 18.34 4.45 8.08
C SER A 54 16.85 4.26 7.85
N LEU A 55 16.29 3.21 8.46
CA LEU A 55 14.84 2.95 8.44
C LEU A 55 14.06 4.04 9.17
N GLU A 56 14.57 4.56 10.27
CA GLU A 56 13.95 5.66 11.03
C GLU A 56 13.86 6.91 10.14
N ALA A 57 14.90 7.21 9.35
CA ALA A 57 14.88 8.32 8.40
C ALA A 57 13.83 8.11 7.30
N TYR A 58 13.63 6.86 6.85
CA TYR A 58 12.55 6.52 5.92
C TYR A 58 11.17 6.70 6.58
N LEU A 59 10.96 6.15 7.77
CA LEU A 59 9.69 6.26 8.50
C LEU A 59 9.35 7.74 8.78
N ALA A 60 10.31 8.53 9.23
CA ALA A 60 10.14 9.97 9.44
C ALA A 60 9.81 10.76 8.15
N SER A 61 10.12 10.21 6.98
CA SER A 61 9.72 10.78 5.70
C SER A 61 8.25 10.55 5.33
N GLN A 62 7.50 9.80 6.15
CA GLN A 62 6.09 9.45 5.99
C GLN A 62 5.22 10.13 7.08
N PRO A 63 5.27 11.45 7.27
CA PRO A 63 4.76 12.13 8.47
C PRO A 63 3.24 12.09 8.64
N THR A 64 2.50 11.67 7.63
CA THR A 64 1.04 11.54 7.69
C THR A 64 0.58 10.09 7.92
N GLN A 65 1.39 9.12 7.56
CA GLN A 65 1.11 7.69 7.68
C GLN A 65 1.75 7.09 8.93
N VAL A 66 3.00 7.47 9.21
CA VAL A 66 3.80 6.97 10.33
C VAL A 66 3.88 8.07 11.38
N VAL A 67 3.05 7.98 12.40
CA VAL A 67 2.95 8.99 13.46
C VAL A 67 3.15 8.31 14.81
N PRO A 68 4.32 8.50 15.45
CA PRO A 68 4.59 7.96 16.78
C PRO A 68 3.50 8.36 17.78
N HIS A 69 3.09 7.41 18.59
CA HIS A 69 2.10 7.58 19.67
C HIS A 69 0.77 8.21 19.19
N ARG A 70 0.41 8.01 17.93
CA ARG A 70 -0.91 8.41 17.43
C ARG A 70 -1.98 7.56 18.08
N ASN A 71 -3.03 8.21 18.62
CA ASN A 71 -4.23 7.51 19.05
C ASN A 71 -5.01 7.04 17.82
N TRP A 72 -5.25 5.72 17.76
CA TRP A 72 -6.02 5.08 16.71
C TRP A 72 -7.06 4.15 17.33
N PHE A 73 -8.32 4.49 17.22
CA PHE A 73 -9.43 3.76 17.85
C PHE A 73 -9.18 3.43 19.34
N ASN A 74 -8.75 4.42 20.12
CA ASN A 74 -8.44 4.28 21.53
C ASN A 74 -7.21 3.42 21.87
N TYR A 75 -6.34 3.16 20.89
CA TYR A 75 -5.03 2.57 21.05
C TYR A 75 -3.94 3.52 20.56
N TRP A 76 -2.73 3.36 21.08
CA TRP A 76 -1.59 4.15 20.65
C TRP A 76 -0.76 3.38 19.62
N ASN A 77 -0.31 4.05 18.57
CA ASN A 77 0.80 3.55 17.77
C ASN A 77 2.06 3.46 18.63
N ASN A 78 2.98 2.54 18.26
CA ASN A 78 4.27 2.43 18.93
C ASN A 78 5.18 3.65 18.68
N ALA A 79 6.39 3.64 19.29
CA ALA A 79 7.36 4.73 19.16
C ALA A 79 7.86 4.94 17.72
N LEU A 80 7.75 3.94 16.86
CA LEU A 80 8.05 4.06 15.42
C LEU A 80 6.87 4.63 14.61
N GLY A 81 5.69 4.77 15.20
CA GLY A 81 4.47 5.21 14.52
C GLY A 81 3.71 4.11 13.79
N LEU A 82 4.02 2.86 14.06
CA LEU A 82 3.35 1.68 13.50
C LEU A 82 2.16 1.29 14.39
N ASN A 83 1.12 0.71 13.80
CA ASN A 83 -0.03 0.18 14.53
C ASN A 83 0.32 -1.19 15.15
N ASP A 84 1.18 -1.15 16.14
CA ASP A 84 1.73 -2.32 16.80
C ASP A 84 2.12 -1.99 18.24
N VAL A 85 2.40 -3.03 19.06
CA VAL A 85 3.06 -2.89 20.36
C VAL A 85 4.53 -2.50 20.20
N GLU A 86 5.17 -2.07 21.30
CA GLU A 86 6.62 -1.94 21.31
C GLU A 86 7.27 -3.33 21.24
N PHE A 87 8.21 -3.50 20.34
CA PHE A 87 8.94 -4.75 20.16
C PHE A 87 10.44 -4.60 20.49
N ALA A 88 11.02 -5.66 21.01
CA ALA A 88 12.41 -5.65 21.42
C ALA A 88 13.36 -5.62 20.22
N VAL A 89 14.35 -4.72 20.27
CA VAL A 89 15.50 -4.69 19.37
C VAL A 89 16.75 -4.63 20.23
N PRO A 90 17.68 -5.57 20.09
CA PRO A 90 17.71 -6.71 19.17
C PRO A 90 16.63 -7.77 19.45
N LYS A 91 16.41 -8.67 18.49
CA LYS A 91 15.48 -9.82 18.63
C LYS A 91 15.92 -10.68 19.83
N PRO A 92 14.98 -11.04 20.74
CA PRO A 92 15.27 -11.96 21.85
C PRO A 92 15.74 -13.32 21.33
N PRO A 93 16.72 -13.95 22.03
CA PRO A 93 17.17 -15.29 21.67
C PRO A 93 16.02 -16.31 21.69
N GLY A 94 15.98 -17.19 20.70
CA GLY A 94 14.95 -18.23 20.58
C GLY A 94 13.62 -17.77 20.01
N ARG A 95 13.39 -16.48 19.86
CA ARG A 95 12.16 -15.93 19.27
C ARG A 95 12.13 -16.08 17.77
N PHE A 96 11.03 -16.61 17.25
CA PHE A 96 10.74 -16.61 15.83
C PHE A 96 10.04 -15.30 15.45
N ARG A 97 10.64 -14.52 14.56
CA ARG A 97 10.16 -13.20 14.18
C ARG A 97 9.68 -13.14 12.74
N ILE A 98 8.45 -12.68 12.55
CA ILE A 98 7.88 -12.37 11.24
C ILE A 98 7.91 -10.86 11.04
N LEU A 99 8.50 -10.39 9.94
CA LEU A 99 8.41 -9.00 9.49
C LEU A 99 7.30 -8.90 8.44
N ALA A 100 6.13 -8.41 8.82
CA ALA A 100 4.98 -8.28 7.93
C ALA A 100 5.01 -6.90 7.26
N LEU A 101 5.13 -6.89 5.94
CA LEU A 101 5.19 -5.70 5.08
C LEU A 101 3.88 -5.56 4.30
N GLY A 102 3.38 -4.36 4.20
CA GLY A 102 2.18 -4.06 3.41
C GLY A 102 1.76 -2.61 3.51
N ASP A 103 0.61 -2.33 2.94
CA ASP A 103 0.00 -1.00 2.92
C ASP A 103 -0.97 -0.77 4.10
N SER A 104 -2.00 0.03 3.88
CA SER A 104 -3.05 0.31 4.85
C SER A 104 -3.88 -0.92 5.28
N PHE A 105 -3.92 -1.98 4.47
CA PHE A 105 -4.56 -3.24 4.84
C PHE A 105 -3.77 -3.98 5.92
N THR A 106 -2.45 -4.02 5.79
CA THR A 106 -1.55 -4.60 6.80
C THR A 106 -1.48 -3.74 8.05
N TYR A 107 -1.46 -2.39 7.90
CA TYR A 107 -1.59 -1.46 9.03
C TYR A 107 -2.81 -1.81 9.89
N GLY A 108 -3.94 -2.17 9.27
CA GLY A 108 -5.19 -2.50 9.93
C GLY A 108 -5.93 -1.25 10.41
N LEU A 109 -6.92 -0.79 9.61
CA LEU A 109 -7.74 0.38 9.94
C LEU A 109 -8.92 0.03 10.86
N VAL A 110 -8.65 -0.77 11.87
CA VAL A 110 -9.55 -1.22 12.95
C VAL A 110 -8.82 -1.10 14.29
N PRO A 111 -9.48 -1.22 15.45
CA PRO A 111 -8.81 -1.25 16.75
C PRO A 111 -7.71 -2.33 16.79
N TYR A 112 -6.59 -2.03 17.43
CA TYR A 112 -5.39 -2.87 17.45
C TYR A 112 -5.65 -4.37 17.71
N PRO A 113 -6.47 -4.80 18.68
CA PRO A 113 -6.72 -6.23 18.93
C PRO A 113 -7.41 -6.96 17.78
N HIS A 114 -7.97 -6.22 16.82
CA HIS A 114 -8.73 -6.75 15.69
C HIS A 114 -7.97 -6.60 14.35
N THR A 115 -6.73 -6.10 14.37
CA THR A 115 -5.93 -6.03 13.13
C THR A 115 -5.53 -7.43 12.67
N ALA A 116 -5.38 -7.62 11.37
CA ALA A 116 -5.00 -8.93 10.83
C ALA A 116 -3.67 -9.42 11.41
N MET A 117 -2.70 -8.54 11.60
CA MET A 117 -1.37 -8.93 12.12
C MET A 117 -1.40 -9.31 13.60
N THR A 118 -2.14 -8.60 14.45
CA THR A 118 -2.32 -8.98 15.87
C THR A 118 -3.04 -10.33 15.99
N LEU A 119 -4.07 -10.53 15.16
CA LEU A 119 -4.79 -11.80 15.13
C LEU A 119 -3.92 -12.93 14.57
N LEU A 120 -3.11 -12.67 13.54
CA LEU A 120 -2.16 -13.64 12.97
C LEU A 120 -1.17 -14.13 14.03
N GLU A 121 -0.58 -13.23 14.81
CA GLU A 121 0.33 -13.59 15.91
C GLU A 121 -0.38 -14.52 16.91
N ALA A 122 -1.56 -14.15 17.37
CA ALA A 122 -2.35 -14.96 18.30
C ALA A 122 -2.71 -16.35 17.72
N ARG A 123 -3.08 -16.43 16.42
CA ARG A 123 -3.41 -17.69 15.76
C ARG A 123 -2.18 -18.58 15.60
N LEU A 124 -1.06 -18.04 15.16
CA LEU A 124 0.19 -18.80 15.03
C LEU A 124 0.68 -19.31 16.40
N GLY A 125 0.58 -18.49 17.45
CA GLY A 125 0.88 -18.94 18.81
C GLY A 125 0.00 -20.11 19.27
N ALA A 126 -1.28 -20.12 18.86
CA ALA A 126 -2.18 -21.22 19.18
C ALA A 126 -1.89 -22.51 18.38
N VAL A 127 -1.54 -22.40 17.09
CA VAL A 127 -1.29 -23.57 16.22
C VAL A 127 0.14 -24.08 16.27
N CYS A 128 1.10 -23.29 16.77
CA CYS A 128 2.50 -23.66 16.96
C CYS A 128 2.87 -23.59 18.46
N PRO A 129 2.27 -24.43 19.33
CA PRO A 129 2.53 -24.39 20.76
C PRO A 129 4.01 -24.66 21.04
N GLY A 130 4.63 -23.82 21.88
CA GLY A 130 6.06 -23.91 22.21
C GLY A 130 6.98 -23.09 21.30
N THR A 131 6.47 -22.45 20.26
CA THR A 131 7.21 -21.44 19.49
C THR A 131 6.97 -20.06 20.09
N ASP A 132 7.99 -19.44 20.69
CA ASP A 132 7.95 -18.03 21.07
C ASP A 132 8.07 -17.19 19.79
N LEU A 133 7.01 -16.48 19.39
CA LEU A 133 6.97 -15.73 18.14
C LEU A 133 6.47 -14.31 18.33
N ASP A 134 6.89 -13.41 17.44
CA ASP A 134 6.30 -12.08 17.26
C ASP A 134 6.08 -11.77 15.77
N VAL A 135 5.03 -10.99 15.49
CA VAL A 135 4.71 -10.48 14.15
C VAL A 135 4.85 -8.96 14.17
N LEU A 136 5.91 -8.43 13.60
CA LEU A 136 6.13 -7.00 13.50
C LEU A 136 5.30 -6.42 12.36
N ASN A 137 4.32 -5.59 12.68
CA ASN A 137 3.45 -4.97 11.71
C ASN A 137 4.09 -3.72 11.07
N PHE A 138 4.72 -3.89 9.92
CA PHE A 138 5.25 -2.81 9.09
C PHE A 138 4.28 -2.43 7.96
N GLY A 139 2.99 -2.47 8.23
CA GLY A 139 1.96 -1.89 7.36
C GLY A 139 2.00 -0.37 7.40
N ILE A 140 2.11 0.27 6.24
CA ILE A 140 2.16 1.74 6.12
C ILE A 140 1.20 2.19 5.04
N GLY A 141 0.24 3.03 5.40
CA GLY A 141 -0.80 3.49 4.47
C GLY A 141 -0.24 4.15 3.20
N GLY A 142 -0.74 3.73 2.03
CA GLY A 142 -0.37 4.31 0.74
C GLY A 142 1.02 3.92 0.21
N THR A 143 1.69 2.96 0.85
CA THR A 143 2.94 2.35 0.35
C THR A 143 2.67 1.24 -0.66
N GLY A 144 3.71 0.74 -1.29
CA GLY A 144 3.66 -0.36 -2.24
C GLY A 144 5.00 -1.10 -2.29
N VAL A 145 5.15 -2.05 -3.21
CA VAL A 145 6.27 -2.99 -3.25
C VAL A 145 7.65 -2.33 -3.23
N ARG A 146 7.79 -1.12 -3.82
CA ARG A 146 9.04 -0.35 -3.77
C ARG A 146 9.37 0.11 -2.35
N ASP A 147 8.37 0.49 -1.59
CA ASP A 147 8.52 0.89 -0.18
C ASP A 147 8.88 -0.34 0.67
N TYR A 148 8.26 -1.49 0.42
CA TYR A 148 8.61 -2.76 1.06
C TYR A 148 10.07 -3.13 0.81
N ARG A 149 10.56 -2.94 -0.43
CA ARG A 149 11.98 -3.10 -0.74
C ARG A 149 12.86 -2.18 0.09
N THR A 150 12.47 -0.92 0.27
CA THR A 150 13.21 0.04 1.10
C THR A 150 13.26 -0.42 2.55
N ILE A 151 12.12 -0.85 3.11
CA ILE A 151 12.05 -1.35 4.49
C ILE A 151 12.94 -2.58 4.68
N VAL A 152 12.90 -3.54 3.74
CA VAL A 152 13.76 -4.73 3.77
C VAL A 152 15.23 -4.34 3.73
N THR A 153 15.60 -3.47 2.80
CA THR A 153 17.01 -3.05 2.63
C THR A 153 17.57 -2.41 3.90
N LEU A 154 16.79 -1.58 4.57
CA LEU A 154 17.21 -0.81 5.73
C LEU A 154 16.99 -1.51 7.08
N GLY A 155 15.93 -2.33 7.19
CA GLY A 155 15.47 -2.87 8.46
C GLY A 155 15.85 -4.34 8.71
N LEU A 156 16.18 -5.10 7.67
CA LEU A 156 16.37 -6.55 7.81
C LEU A 156 17.47 -6.93 8.80
N ALA A 157 18.55 -6.14 8.84
CA ALA A 157 19.65 -6.37 9.79
C ALA A 157 19.28 -5.99 11.23
N THR A 158 18.48 -4.94 11.41
CA THR A 158 18.09 -4.41 12.72
C THR A 158 17.07 -5.30 13.40
N TYR A 159 16.03 -5.71 12.65
CA TYR A 159 14.92 -6.48 13.22
C TYR A 159 15.16 -7.99 13.18
N ASP A 160 16.11 -8.46 12.39
CA ASP A 160 16.54 -9.85 12.28
C ASP A 160 15.39 -10.87 12.18
N PRO A 161 14.46 -10.71 11.21
CA PRO A 161 13.33 -11.62 11.07
C PRO A 161 13.77 -12.98 10.56
N ASP A 162 13.07 -14.03 10.97
CA ASP A 162 13.21 -15.38 10.42
C ASP A 162 12.41 -15.54 9.13
N LEU A 163 11.31 -14.79 9.04
CA LEU A 163 10.42 -14.76 7.88
C LEU A 163 10.03 -13.31 7.54
N VAL A 164 10.14 -12.94 6.28
CA VAL A 164 9.51 -11.74 5.73
C VAL A 164 8.20 -12.14 5.06
N LEU A 165 7.10 -11.54 5.46
CA LEU A 165 5.78 -11.70 4.87
C LEU A 165 5.43 -10.46 4.07
N ILE A 166 5.19 -10.60 2.77
CA ILE A 166 4.68 -9.50 1.93
C ILE A 166 3.17 -9.67 1.76
N ASN A 167 2.42 -8.70 2.25
CA ASN A 167 0.97 -8.60 2.09
C ASN A 167 0.68 -7.69 0.90
N PHE A 168 0.55 -8.28 -0.27
CA PHE A 168 0.34 -7.57 -1.54
C PHE A 168 -1.15 -7.28 -1.75
N TYR A 169 -1.56 -6.03 -1.69
CA TYR A 169 -2.94 -5.64 -1.98
C TYR A 169 -3.16 -5.44 -3.49
N ALA A 170 -4.02 -6.25 -4.08
CA ALA A 170 -4.29 -6.24 -5.52
C ALA A 170 -4.88 -4.91 -6.03
N GLY A 171 -5.53 -4.14 -5.15
CA GLY A 171 -6.18 -2.88 -5.48
C GLY A 171 -5.22 -1.69 -5.62
N ASN A 172 -4.00 -1.72 -5.08
CA ASN A 172 -3.04 -0.62 -5.20
C ASN A 172 -1.61 -1.02 -5.54
N ASP A 173 -1.11 -2.18 -5.10
CA ASP A 173 0.25 -2.65 -5.37
C ASP A 173 0.44 -3.12 -6.81
N ALA A 174 -0.64 -3.63 -7.42
CA ALA A 174 -0.64 -3.97 -8.84
C ALA A 174 -0.51 -2.72 -9.73
N PRO A 175 0.18 -2.79 -10.88
CA PRO A 175 0.32 -1.65 -11.77
C PRO A 175 -1.01 -1.27 -12.42
N ASN A 176 -1.22 0.03 -12.65
CA ASN A 176 -2.38 0.52 -13.37
C ASN A 176 -2.22 0.29 -14.88
N VAL A 177 -2.60 -0.91 -15.35
CA VAL A 177 -2.45 -1.34 -16.75
C VAL A 177 -3.27 -0.44 -17.69
N TYR A 178 -4.49 -0.05 -17.31
CA TYR A 178 -5.32 0.86 -18.12
C TYR A 178 -4.62 2.18 -18.40
N GLN A 179 -4.05 2.80 -17.37
CA GLN A 179 -3.29 4.05 -17.51
C GLN A 179 -2.08 3.86 -18.41
N TYR A 180 -1.41 2.73 -18.30
CA TYR A 180 -0.24 2.41 -19.11
C TYR A 180 -0.56 2.38 -20.60
N VAL A 181 -1.77 1.92 -20.98
CA VAL A 181 -2.22 1.84 -22.39
C VAL A 181 -2.81 3.16 -22.87
N HIS A 182 -3.77 3.72 -22.13
CA HIS A 182 -4.66 4.77 -22.65
C HIS A 182 -4.23 6.19 -22.28
N GLU A 183 -3.43 6.37 -21.23
CA GLU A 183 -3.05 7.70 -20.76
C GLU A 183 -1.65 8.15 -21.22
N ARG A 184 -0.91 7.31 -21.93
CA ARG A 184 0.36 7.67 -22.60
C ARG A 184 0.12 8.29 -23.98
N SER A 185 -0.66 9.36 -24.08
CA SER A 185 -0.72 10.12 -25.32
C SER A 185 0.62 10.86 -25.54
N ARG A 186 1.02 11.07 -26.82
CA ARG A 186 2.25 11.81 -27.19
C ARG A 186 2.32 13.20 -26.50
N PHE A 187 1.18 13.84 -26.34
CA PHE A 187 1.06 15.14 -25.64
C PHE A 187 1.34 15.02 -24.14
N ARG A 188 0.86 13.95 -23.48
CA ARG A 188 1.18 13.65 -22.09
C ARG A 188 2.62 13.21 -21.88
N THR A 189 3.25 12.60 -22.88
CA THR A 189 4.67 12.28 -22.83
C THR A 189 5.52 13.54 -22.80
N VAL A 190 5.17 14.56 -23.61
CA VAL A 190 5.86 15.88 -23.60
C VAL A 190 5.62 16.61 -22.29
N LEU A 191 4.37 16.66 -21.80
CA LEU A 191 4.05 17.27 -20.51
C LEU A 191 4.60 16.45 -19.32
N GLY A 192 4.71 15.13 -19.45
CA GLY A 192 5.29 14.26 -18.43
C GLY A 192 6.81 14.46 -18.28
N VAL A 193 7.49 14.98 -19.29
CA VAL A 193 8.90 15.40 -19.22
C VAL A 193 9.06 16.77 -18.57
N SER A 194 7.98 17.60 -18.54
CA SER A 194 7.99 18.91 -17.91
C SER A 194 7.90 18.77 -16.39
N ARG A 195 8.97 19.14 -15.69
CA ARG A 195 9.04 19.17 -14.23
C ARG A 195 8.13 20.26 -13.63
N LEU A 196 7.97 21.37 -14.34
CA LEU A 196 7.06 22.45 -13.96
C LEU A 196 5.60 21.97 -13.96
N TRP A 197 5.16 21.26 -15.01
CA TRP A 197 3.83 20.65 -15.07
C TRP A 197 3.60 19.64 -13.95
N MET A 198 4.59 18.77 -13.70
CA MET A 198 4.52 17.76 -12.64
C MET A 198 4.43 18.39 -11.26
N LEU A 199 5.25 19.42 -10.99
CA LEU A 199 5.20 20.19 -9.76
C LEU A 199 3.81 20.79 -9.51
N GLY A 200 3.25 21.50 -10.48
CA GLY A 200 1.93 22.10 -10.37
C GLY A 200 0.83 21.06 -10.14
N ARG A 201 0.81 19.99 -10.93
CA ARG A 201 -0.18 18.91 -10.80
C ARG A 201 -0.11 18.21 -9.43
N ASN A 202 1.10 17.91 -8.95
CA ASN A 202 1.28 17.20 -7.69
C ASN A 202 1.02 18.13 -6.49
N ALA A 203 1.33 19.41 -6.58
CA ALA A 203 0.97 20.42 -5.59
C ALA A 203 -0.56 20.58 -5.47
N ILE A 204 -1.28 20.63 -6.59
CA ILE A 204 -2.76 20.68 -6.60
C ILE A 204 -3.34 19.41 -5.97
N ARG A 205 -2.81 18.23 -6.30
CA ARG A 205 -3.26 16.96 -5.71
C ARG A 205 -2.98 16.89 -4.21
N LEU A 206 -1.83 17.38 -3.77
CA LEU A 206 -1.51 17.46 -2.34
C LEU A 206 -2.48 18.42 -1.62
N TRP A 207 -2.76 19.56 -2.21
CA TRP A 207 -3.72 20.53 -1.67
C TRP A 207 -5.14 19.97 -1.61
N GLN A 208 -5.60 19.29 -2.67
CA GLN A 208 -6.90 18.60 -2.69
C GLN A 208 -6.95 17.48 -1.65
N GLY A 209 -5.90 16.66 -1.53
CA GLY A 209 -5.83 15.61 -0.53
C GLY A 209 -5.86 16.14 0.91
N VAL A 210 -5.21 17.27 1.19
CA VAL A 210 -5.28 17.93 2.50
C VAL A 210 -6.69 18.49 2.77
N HIS A 211 -7.36 19.04 1.77
CA HIS A 211 -8.73 19.52 1.91
C HIS A 211 -9.74 18.39 2.07
N ASP A 212 -9.58 17.30 1.34
CA ASP A 212 -10.46 16.12 1.44
C ASP A 212 -10.28 15.40 2.78
N LEU A 213 -9.06 15.34 3.31
CA LEU A 213 -8.77 14.83 4.66
C LEU A 213 -9.26 15.78 5.77
N GLY A 214 -9.32 17.08 5.50
CA GLY A 214 -9.86 18.08 6.43
C GLY A 214 -11.39 18.09 6.51
N ALA A 215 -12.08 17.57 5.49
CA ALA A 215 -13.53 17.43 5.45
C ALA A 215 -14.03 16.12 6.07
N GLY A 216 -13.20 15.07 6.07
CA GLY A 216 -13.42 13.86 6.85
C GLY A 216 -12.63 13.99 8.15
N ARG A 217 -13.30 14.34 9.24
CA ARG A 217 -12.68 14.39 10.56
C ARG A 217 -12.03 13.04 10.88
N ALA A 218 -10.70 12.98 10.72
CA ALA A 218 -9.93 12.09 11.58
C ALA A 218 -10.28 12.46 13.03
N PRO A 219 -10.52 11.48 13.94
CA PRO A 219 -10.74 11.80 15.33
C PRO A 219 -9.63 12.74 15.80
N ALA A 220 -10.01 13.87 16.37
CA ALA A 220 -9.08 14.92 16.80
C ALA A 220 -7.97 14.26 17.62
N ALA A 221 -6.72 14.55 17.28
CA ALA A 221 -5.60 14.23 18.13
C ALA A 221 -5.86 14.90 19.48
N THR A 222 -6.29 14.13 20.47
CA THR A 222 -6.46 14.62 21.83
C THR A 222 -5.07 14.90 22.37
N ASP A 223 -4.84 16.11 22.80
CA ASP A 223 -3.59 16.55 23.45
C ASP A 223 -3.14 15.52 24.49
N THR A 224 -2.00 14.90 24.23
CA THR A 224 -1.38 13.95 25.15
C THR A 224 -0.92 14.71 26.38
N PRO A 225 -1.35 14.36 27.61
CA PRO A 225 -0.78 14.95 28.83
C PRO A 225 0.74 14.67 28.84
N ARG A 226 1.55 15.71 28.90
CA ARG A 226 3.01 15.59 29.06
C ARG A 226 3.32 14.75 30.30
N GLY A 227 3.78 13.52 30.11
CA GLY A 227 4.33 12.71 31.20
C GLY A 227 4.11 11.21 31.16
N LEU A 228 3.14 10.71 30.42
CA LEU A 228 2.90 9.26 30.30
C LEU A 228 2.73 8.92 28.82
N VAL A 229 3.79 8.43 28.21
CA VAL A 229 3.72 7.83 26.88
C VAL A 229 3.36 6.35 27.08
N PRO A 230 2.12 5.92 26.78
CA PRO A 230 1.73 4.52 26.85
C PRO A 230 2.56 3.71 25.83
N ARG A 231 2.76 2.44 26.12
CA ARG A 231 3.36 1.52 25.16
C ARG A 231 2.45 1.40 23.94
N GLY A 232 3.01 1.27 22.75
CA GLY A 232 2.27 1.06 21.51
C GLY A 232 1.33 -0.14 21.62
N GLY A 233 0.19 -0.07 20.92
CA GLY A 233 -0.87 -1.08 20.97
C GLY A 233 -1.63 -1.19 22.28
N THR A 234 -1.22 -0.50 23.37
CA THR A 234 -1.97 -0.49 24.63
C THR A 234 -3.16 0.47 24.56
N PRO A 235 -4.30 0.13 25.19
CA PRO A 235 -5.46 1.03 25.24
C PRO A 235 -5.10 2.37 25.90
N VAL A 236 -5.60 3.46 25.35
CA VAL A 236 -5.52 4.81 25.96
C VAL A 236 -6.34 4.84 27.25
N ASP A 237 -7.47 4.18 27.23
CA ASP A 237 -8.35 3.95 28.36
C ASP A 237 -8.72 2.45 28.40
N PRO A 238 -8.12 1.67 29.33
CA PRO A 238 -8.37 0.23 29.41
C PRO A 238 -9.83 -0.15 29.68
N GLY A 239 -10.63 0.75 30.24
CA GLY A 239 -12.06 0.56 30.49
C GLY A 239 -12.94 0.88 29.28
N ARG A 240 -12.40 1.55 28.26
CA ARG A 240 -13.17 1.99 27.09
C ARG A 240 -12.88 1.10 25.89
N HIS A 241 -13.71 0.12 25.67
CA HIS A 241 -13.68 -0.68 24.45
C HIS A 241 -14.40 0.04 23.31
N VAL A 242 -13.81 0.04 22.12
CA VAL A 242 -14.48 0.45 20.88
C VAL A 242 -15.37 -0.70 20.45
N SER A 243 -16.68 -0.47 20.38
CA SER A 243 -17.64 -1.48 19.90
C SER A 243 -17.35 -1.83 18.45
N GLU A 244 -17.47 -3.11 18.06
CA GLU A 244 -17.38 -3.54 16.67
C GLU A 244 -18.42 -2.84 15.77
N GLN A 245 -19.49 -2.32 16.36
CA GLN A 245 -20.56 -1.57 15.68
C GLN A 245 -20.36 -0.05 15.73
N ASP A 246 -19.19 0.44 16.22
CA ASP A 246 -18.92 1.87 16.27
C ASP A 246 -19.07 2.49 14.85
N PRO A 247 -19.81 3.61 14.71
CA PRO A 247 -19.98 4.28 13.43
C PRO A 247 -18.67 4.64 12.73
N ALA A 248 -17.57 4.85 13.47
CA ALA A 248 -16.25 5.06 12.89
C ALA A 248 -15.69 3.80 12.20
N LEU A 249 -16.20 2.61 12.53
CA LEU A 249 -15.81 1.33 11.93
C LEU A 249 -16.82 0.87 10.86
N THR A 250 -18.10 1.16 11.02
CA THR A 250 -19.17 0.63 10.19
C THR A 250 -19.80 1.67 9.27
N GLY A 251 -19.71 2.95 9.62
CA GLY A 251 -20.27 4.04 8.83
C GLY A 251 -19.46 4.35 7.56
N PRO A 252 -20.03 5.16 6.66
CA PRO A 252 -19.34 5.57 5.44
C PRO A 252 -18.14 6.48 5.77
N ILE A 253 -16.93 6.07 5.35
CA ILE A 253 -15.69 6.80 5.63
C ILE A 253 -15.50 7.95 4.63
N PHE A 254 -15.61 7.65 3.34
CA PHE A 254 -15.44 8.65 2.28
C PHE A 254 -16.76 9.16 1.74
N THR A 255 -16.73 10.33 1.13
CA THR A 255 -17.83 10.78 0.27
C THR A 255 -17.99 9.83 -0.92
N GLU A 256 -19.18 9.78 -1.53
CA GLU A 256 -19.41 8.95 -2.71
C GLU A 256 -18.43 9.27 -3.85
N THR A 257 -18.13 10.54 -4.06
CA THR A 257 -17.19 10.99 -5.11
C THR A 257 -15.77 10.52 -4.83
N ALA A 258 -15.28 10.64 -3.59
CA ALA A 258 -13.96 10.19 -3.18
C ALA A 258 -13.84 8.67 -3.29
N PHE A 259 -14.86 7.94 -2.83
CA PHE A 259 -14.88 6.49 -2.92
C PHE A 259 -14.94 5.98 -4.38
N ALA A 260 -15.77 6.60 -5.22
CA ALA A 260 -15.80 6.29 -6.65
C ALA A 260 -14.45 6.55 -7.34
N ALA A 261 -13.68 7.54 -6.89
CA ALA A 261 -12.34 7.79 -7.39
C ALA A 261 -11.36 6.67 -6.98
N ILE A 262 -11.40 6.21 -5.73
CA ILE A 262 -10.62 5.07 -5.22
C ILE A 262 -10.93 3.83 -6.04
N GLN A 263 -12.19 3.46 -6.16
CA GLN A 263 -12.62 2.28 -6.92
C GLN A 263 -12.25 2.38 -8.41
N THR A 264 -12.27 3.60 -8.98
CA THR A 264 -11.83 3.83 -10.36
C THR A 264 -10.33 3.55 -10.54
N GLU A 265 -9.50 3.88 -9.56
CA GLU A 265 -8.08 3.55 -9.60
C GLU A 265 -7.85 2.03 -9.42
N GLU A 266 -8.61 1.38 -8.54
CA GLU A 266 -8.52 -0.08 -8.35
C GLU A 266 -8.91 -0.87 -9.61
N ILE A 267 -10.08 -0.59 -10.20
CA ILE A 267 -10.60 -1.37 -11.33
C ILE A 267 -9.69 -1.29 -12.57
N ARG A 268 -8.98 -0.19 -12.74
CA ARG A 268 -8.03 0.03 -13.86
C ARG A 268 -6.83 -0.90 -13.82
N ARG A 269 -6.56 -1.54 -12.67
CA ARG A 269 -5.49 -2.54 -12.49
C ARG A 269 -5.88 -3.91 -13.03
N PHE A 270 -7.18 -4.15 -13.15
CA PHE A 270 -7.74 -5.39 -13.70
C PHE A 270 -7.93 -5.33 -15.22
N TYR A 271 -7.57 -4.21 -15.86
CA TYR A 271 -7.70 -4.05 -17.30
C TYR A 271 -6.78 -5.01 -18.05
N LEU A 272 -7.39 -5.80 -18.93
CA LEU A 272 -6.70 -6.77 -19.78
C LEU A 272 -6.63 -6.20 -21.21
N PRO A 273 -5.47 -5.69 -21.66
CA PRO A 273 -5.30 -5.21 -23.03
C PRO A 273 -5.23 -6.37 -24.02
N GLU A 274 -5.62 -6.13 -25.26
CA GLU A 274 -5.52 -7.11 -26.36
C GLU A 274 -4.08 -7.62 -26.56
N ASN A 275 -3.09 -6.77 -26.35
CA ASN A 275 -1.68 -7.14 -26.45
C ASN A 275 -1.10 -7.53 -25.08
N PRO A 276 -0.84 -8.82 -24.83
CA PRO A 276 -0.31 -9.32 -23.54
C PRO A 276 1.03 -8.71 -23.14
N ALA A 277 1.90 -8.38 -24.11
CA ALA A 277 3.20 -7.79 -23.84
C ALA A 277 3.14 -6.43 -23.11
N VAL A 278 1.97 -5.79 -23.14
CA VAL A 278 1.72 -4.55 -22.39
C VAL A 278 1.61 -4.87 -20.90
N VAL A 279 0.96 -5.96 -20.54
CA VAL A 279 0.85 -6.43 -19.14
C VAL A 279 2.24 -6.70 -18.59
N ASP A 280 3.06 -7.46 -19.32
CA ASP A 280 4.44 -7.79 -18.91
C ASP A 280 5.28 -6.52 -18.67
N ARG A 281 5.17 -5.53 -19.56
CA ARG A 281 5.87 -4.26 -19.41
C ARG A 281 5.39 -3.46 -18.21
N ALA A 282 4.09 -3.46 -17.94
CA ALA A 282 3.51 -2.76 -16.80
C ALA A 282 3.92 -3.41 -15.47
N TRP A 283 3.99 -4.74 -15.42
CA TRP A 283 4.34 -5.50 -14.23
C TRP A 283 5.85 -5.56 -13.95
N ARG A 284 6.69 -5.36 -14.96
CA ARG A 284 8.16 -5.47 -14.82
C ARG A 284 8.75 -4.70 -13.63
N PRO A 285 8.37 -3.43 -13.33
CA PRO A 285 8.89 -2.72 -12.16
C PRO A 285 8.51 -3.39 -10.83
N VAL A 286 7.25 -3.82 -10.68
CA VAL A 286 6.74 -4.46 -9.47
C VAL A 286 7.46 -5.79 -9.24
N LEU A 287 7.55 -6.64 -10.28
CA LEU A 287 8.26 -7.92 -10.20
C LEU A 287 9.75 -7.73 -9.97
N GLY A 288 10.36 -6.66 -10.49
CA GLY A 288 11.75 -6.30 -10.23
C GLY A 288 12.01 -5.92 -8.77
N ASP A 289 11.10 -5.17 -8.15
CA ASP A 289 11.21 -4.84 -6.73
C ASP A 289 10.97 -6.07 -5.83
N LEU A 290 10.02 -6.96 -6.17
CA LEU A 290 9.83 -8.24 -5.48
C LEU A 290 11.08 -9.13 -5.57
N GLU A 291 11.71 -9.20 -6.74
CA GLU A 291 12.94 -9.98 -6.94
C GLU A 291 14.12 -9.40 -6.14
N ALA A 292 14.21 -8.07 -6.03
CA ALA A 292 15.21 -7.43 -5.20
C ALA A 292 15.01 -7.73 -3.70
N ILE A 293 13.75 -7.74 -3.24
CA ILE A 293 13.39 -8.17 -1.87
C ILE A 293 13.81 -9.62 -1.66
N ARG A 294 13.41 -10.54 -2.57
CA ARG A 294 13.76 -11.95 -2.48
C ARG A 294 15.27 -12.15 -2.36
N THR A 295 16.01 -11.49 -3.23
CA THR A 295 17.49 -11.58 -3.27
C THR A 295 18.10 -11.14 -1.94
N GLU A 296 17.65 -10.02 -1.37
CA GLU A 296 18.17 -9.52 -0.10
C GLU A 296 17.82 -10.42 1.09
N VAL A 297 16.57 -10.93 1.13
CA VAL A 297 16.10 -11.85 2.17
C VAL A 297 16.89 -13.16 2.14
N PHE A 298 17.04 -13.77 0.94
CA PHE A 298 17.74 -15.05 0.79
C PHE A 298 19.25 -14.92 1.01
N ARG A 299 19.87 -13.79 0.60
CA ARG A 299 21.27 -13.49 0.87
C ARG A 299 21.60 -13.52 2.37
N ARG A 300 20.62 -13.21 3.22
CA ARG A 300 20.75 -13.28 4.68
C ARG A 300 20.28 -14.62 5.28
N GLY A 301 20.00 -15.61 4.46
CA GLY A 301 19.51 -16.92 4.92
C GLY A 301 18.11 -16.86 5.55
N ARG A 302 17.31 -15.83 5.24
CA ARG A 302 15.96 -15.66 5.77
C ARG A 302 14.92 -16.19 4.80
N ARG A 303 13.71 -16.45 5.31
CA ARG A 303 12.58 -16.93 4.50
C ARG A 303 11.73 -15.77 4.00
N LEU A 304 11.08 -15.98 2.86
CA LEU A 304 10.15 -15.04 2.25
C LEU A 304 8.84 -15.78 1.96
N ALA A 305 7.72 -15.15 2.27
CA ALA A 305 6.37 -15.58 1.86
C ALA A 305 5.58 -14.36 1.34
N LEU A 306 4.56 -14.62 0.52
CA LEU A 306 3.70 -13.60 -0.05
C LEU A 306 2.24 -13.99 0.11
N ALA A 307 1.41 -13.07 0.63
CA ALA A 307 -0.03 -13.17 0.66
C ALA A 307 -0.65 -12.13 -0.28
N VAL A 308 -1.61 -12.55 -1.11
CA VAL A 308 -2.34 -11.64 -2.00
C VAL A 308 -3.66 -11.25 -1.36
N TYR A 309 -3.80 -9.98 -1.05
CA TYR A 309 -4.98 -9.38 -0.44
C TYR A 309 -5.98 -8.93 -1.52
N PRO A 310 -7.22 -9.42 -1.49
CA PRO A 310 -8.21 -9.08 -2.51
C PRO A 310 -8.78 -7.68 -2.33
N SER A 311 -9.05 -7.01 -3.46
CA SER A 311 -9.91 -5.83 -3.52
C SER A 311 -11.39 -6.21 -3.40
N ALA A 312 -12.22 -5.33 -2.85
CA ALA A 312 -13.67 -5.49 -2.84
C ALA A 312 -14.25 -5.73 -4.23
N LEU A 313 -13.64 -5.16 -5.27
CA LEU A 313 -14.05 -5.36 -6.66
C LEU A 313 -13.74 -6.76 -7.21
N GLN A 314 -12.83 -7.50 -6.57
CA GLN A 314 -12.60 -8.92 -6.88
C GLN A 314 -13.64 -9.80 -6.18
N VAL A 315 -13.97 -9.47 -4.93
CA VAL A 315 -14.87 -10.25 -4.07
C VAL A 315 -16.34 -10.05 -4.43
N TYR A 316 -16.75 -8.83 -4.85
CA TYR A 316 -18.14 -8.47 -5.14
C TYR A 316 -18.37 -8.17 -6.63
N PRO A 317 -18.72 -9.18 -7.46
CA PRO A 317 -18.92 -8.99 -8.90
C PRO A 317 -19.99 -7.95 -9.25
N ALA A 318 -21.08 -7.90 -8.48
CA ALA A 318 -22.15 -6.92 -8.69
C ALA A 318 -21.66 -5.47 -8.49
N GLN A 319 -20.84 -5.22 -7.47
CA GLN A 319 -20.24 -3.91 -7.22
C GLN A 319 -19.30 -3.50 -8.37
N ARG A 320 -18.49 -4.45 -8.86
CA ARG A 320 -17.63 -4.24 -10.02
C ARG A 320 -18.43 -3.89 -11.27
N ALA A 321 -19.52 -4.62 -11.56
CA ALA A 321 -20.37 -4.37 -12.72
C ALA A 321 -21.03 -2.98 -12.65
N ALA A 322 -21.59 -2.60 -11.50
CA ALA A 322 -22.19 -1.28 -11.28
C ALA A 322 -21.18 -0.13 -11.47
N LEU A 323 -19.95 -0.32 -11.03
CA LEU A 323 -18.88 0.66 -11.22
C LEU A 323 -18.53 0.81 -12.71
N VAL A 324 -18.38 -0.29 -13.44
CA VAL A 324 -18.09 -0.28 -14.88
C VAL A 324 -19.19 0.47 -15.65
N GLU A 325 -20.45 0.19 -15.36
CA GLU A 325 -21.59 0.87 -16.01
C GLU A 325 -21.56 2.39 -15.74
N THR A 326 -21.22 2.78 -14.54
CA THR A 326 -21.04 4.20 -14.19
C THR A 326 -19.87 4.85 -14.95
N LEU A 327 -18.75 4.15 -15.10
CA LEU A 327 -17.56 4.66 -15.76
C LEU A 327 -17.73 4.75 -17.29
N ARG A 328 -18.41 3.80 -17.92
CA ARG A 328 -18.67 3.80 -19.38
C ARG A 328 -19.36 5.06 -19.89
N ARG A 329 -20.13 5.74 -19.04
CA ARG A 329 -20.77 7.03 -19.38
C ARG A 329 -19.76 8.18 -19.55
N ARG A 330 -18.49 7.96 -19.18
CA ARG A 330 -17.42 8.95 -19.30
C ARG A 330 -16.50 8.61 -20.48
N PRO A 331 -16.34 9.48 -21.49
CA PRO A 331 -15.58 9.16 -22.72
C PRO A 331 -14.17 8.61 -22.46
N ARG A 332 -13.49 9.11 -21.44
CA ARG A 332 -12.12 8.64 -21.09
C ARG A 332 -12.05 7.20 -20.61
N TYR A 333 -13.18 6.58 -20.28
CA TYR A 333 -13.27 5.19 -19.83
C TYR A 333 -14.07 4.29 -20.80
N ALA A 334 -14.29 4.75 -22.03
CA ALA A 334 -15.06 3.99 -23.01
C ALA A 334 -14.48 2.60 -23.29
N ALA A 335 -13.15 2.44 -23.19
CA ALA A 335 -12.47 1.15 -23.34
C ALA A 335 -12.56 0.25 -22.08
N LEU A 336 -13.07 0.76 -20.95
CA LEU A 336 -13.21 -0.01 -19.72
C LEU A 336 -14.57 -0.74 -19.70
N SER A 337 -14.75 -1.72 -20.60
CA SER A 337 -15.90 -2.62 -20.56
C SER A 337 -15.69 -3.74 -19.54
N ILE A 338 -16.77 -4.43 -19.17
CA ILE A 338 -16.68 -5.58 -18.26
C ILE A 338 -15.85 -6.71 -18.88
N ASP A 339 -15.94 -6.89 -20.20
CA ASP A 339 -15.21 -7.92 -20.94
C ASP A 339 -13.72 -7.61 -21.09
N ALA A 340 -13.33 -6.35 -20.92
CA ALA A 340 -11.93 -5.93 -20.91
C ALA A 340 -11.29 -6.00 -19.52
N LEU A 341 -11.98 -6.58 -18.54
CA LEU A 341 -11.48 -6.73 -17.17
C LEU A 341 -11.25 -8.19 -16.82
N ASP A 342 -10.10 -8.43 -16.26
CA ASP A 342 -9.77 -9.68 -15.59
C ASP A 342 -9.45 -9.38 -14.12
N PRO A 343 -10.39 -9.56 -13.21
CA PRO A 343 -10.16 -9.32 -11.79
C PRO A 343 -9.11 -10.27 -11.18
N THR A 344 -8.78 -11.38 -11.87
CA THR A 344 -7.73 -12.31 -11.43
C THR A 344 -6.36 -11.96 -11.97
N LEU A 345 -6.22 -10.93 -12.81
CA LEU A 345 -4.95 -10.57 -13.44
C LEU A 345 -3.80 -10.36 -12.42
N PRO A 346 -3.96 -9.59 -11.33
CA PRO A 346 -2.91 -9.45 -10.33
C PRO A 346 -2.51 -10.78 -9.71
N ASN A 347 -3.48 -11.60 -9.33
CA ASN A 347 -3.28 -12.89 -8.68
C ASN A 347 -2.50 -13.87 -9.58
N ARG A 348 -2.86 -13.93 -10.87
CA ARG A 348 -2.15 -14.77 -11.86
C ARG A 348 -0.70 -14.32 -12.08
N GLN A 349 -0.46 -13.00 -12.17
CA GLN A 349 0.90 -12.47 -12.34
C GLN A 349 1.77 -12.84 -11.14
N LEU A 350 1.23 -12.73 -9.93
CA LEU A 350 1.93 -13.10 -8.71
C LEU A 350 2.11 -14.61 -8.58
N ALA A 351 1.10 -15.42 -8.92
CA ALA A 351 1.22 -16.88 -8.88
C ALA A 351 2.36 -17.38 -9.79
N VAL A 352 2.45 -16.83 -11.03
CA VAL A 352 3.54 -17.13 -11.96
C VAL A 352 4.90 -16.69 -11.38
N TYR A 353 4.95 -15.50 -10.77
CA TYR A 353 6.18 -15.02 -10.11
C TYR A 353 6.58 -15.96 -8.97
N CYS A 354 5.67 -16.28 -8.06
CA CYS A 354 5.91 -17.14 -6.90
C CYS A 354 6.43 -18.52 -7.31
N GLN A 355 5.81 -19.13 -8.31
CA GLN A 355 6.26 -20.43 -8.85
C GLN A 355 7.68 -20.33 -9.38
N ARG A 356 7.98 -19.31 -10.21
CA ARG A 356 9.32 -19.11 -10.77
C ARG A 356 10.37 -18.78 -9.72
N ALA A 357 9.99 -17.98 -8.72
CA ALA A 357 10.87 -17.54 -7.65
C ALA A 357 11.04 -18.60 -6.53
N ALA A 358 10.28 -19.68 -6.59
CA ALA A 358 10.24 -20.76 -5.59
C ALA A 358 9.98 -20.20 -4.16
N ILE A 359 9.03 -19.28 -4.02
CA ILE A 359 8.58 -18.74 -2.73
C ILE A 359 7.15 -19.20 -2.41
N PRO A 360 6.85 -19.52 -1.14
CA PRO A 360 5.49 -19.82 -0.71
C PRO A 360 4.58 -18.59 -0.93
N CYS A 361 3.40 -18.83 -1.53
CA CYS A 361 2.42 -17.79 -1.77
C CYS A 361 1.00 -18.29 -1.49
N VAL A 362 0.16 -17.40 -0.98
CA VAL A 362 -1.27 -17.64 -0.79
C VAL A 362 -2.11 -16.53 -1.43
N ASP A 363 -3.18 -16.90 -2.13
CA ASP A 363 -4.19 -15.98 -2.62
C ASP A 363 -5.41 -16.05 -1.69
N LEU A 364 -5.71 -14.93 -1.01
CA LEU A 364 -6.84 -14.86 -0.09
C LEU A 364 -8.17 -14.61 -0.81
N THR A 365 -8.17 -14.35 -2.12
CA THR A 365 -9.39 -14.05 -2.88
C THR A 365 -10.45 -15.14 -2.76
N PRO A 366 -10.14 -16.44 -2.92
CA PRO A 366 -11.15 -17.50 -2.79
C PRO A 366 -11.79 -17.55 -1.40
N VAL A 367 -10.99 -17.39 -0.34
CA VAL A 367 -11.47 -17.41 1.05
C VAL A 367 -12.39 -16.22 1.33
N PHE A 368 -12.06 -15.03 0.81
CA PHE A 368 -12.90 -13.84 0.92
C PHE A 368 -14.22 -13.97 0.15
N ILE A 369 -14.20 -14.56 -1.05
CA ILE A 369 -15.40 -14.85 -1.82
C ILE A 369 -16.33 -15.79 -1.03
N GLU A 370 -15.78 -16.86 -0.48
CA GLU A 370 -16.55 -17.82 0.32
C GLU A 370 -17.10 -17.17 1.60
N ALA A 371 -16.25 -16.42 2.32
CA ALA A 371 -16.69 -15.68 3.50
C ALA A 371 -17.79 -14.66 3.18
N SER A 372 -17.76 -14.03 2.00
CA SER A 372 -18.81 -13.08 1.58
C SER A 372 -20.16 -13.75 1.35
N ARG A 373 -20.19 -15.05 1.03
CA ARG A 373 -21.42 -15.84 0.82
C ARG A 373 -21.96 -16.45 2.10
N SER A 374 -21.08 -16.75 3.05
CA SER A 374 -21.43 -17.44 4.30
C SER A 374 -22.13 -16.55 5.34
N SER A 375 -22.09 -15.21 5.18
CA SER A 375 -22.71 -14.26 6.13
C SER A 375 -23.03 -12.94 5.45
N ALA A 376 -24.09 -12.29 5.87
CA ALA A 376 -24.47 -10.95 5.44
C ALA A 376 -23.59 -9.83 6.03
N GLU A 377 -22.80 -10.14 7.06
CA GLU A 377 -21.88 -9.17 7.65
C GLU A 377 -20.76 -8.80 6.64
N PRO A 378 -20.56 -7.51 6.34
CA PRO A 378 -19.63 -7.09 5.29
C PRO A 378 -18.16 -7.35 5.66
N LEU A 379 -17.36 -7.74 4.67
CA LEU A 379 -15.91 -7.89 4.81
C LEU A 379 -15.15 -6.56 4.61
N TYR A 380 -15.76 -5.62 3.92
CA TYR A 380 -15.20 -4.30 3.63
C TYR A 380 -16.10 -3.21 4.22
N LYS A 381 -15.50 -2.13 4.68
CA LYS A 381 -16.20 -0.99 5.26
C LYS A 381 -17.07 -0.28 4.24
N GLN A 382 -18.12 0.37 4.71
CA GLN A 382 -19.01 1.13 3.84
C GLN A 382 -18.27 2.35 3.25
N ARG A 383 -18.29 2.50 1.93
CA ARG A 383 -17.58 3.56 1.19
C ARG A 383 -16.11 3.71 1.61
N ASP A 384 -15.46 2.57 1.82
CA ASP A 384 -14.03 2.46 2.07
C ASP A 384 -13.53 1.15 1.44
N ALA A 385 -12.31 1.17 0.92
CA ALA A 385 -11.71 -0.04 0.35
C ALA A 385 -11.28 -1.04 1.43
N HIS A 386 -11.10 -0.59 2.68
CA HIS A 386 -10.47 -1.37 3.74
C HIS A 386 -11.42 -2.36 4.41
N TRP A 387 -10.82 -3.36 5.04
CA TRP A 387 -11.56 -4.41 5.72
C TRP A 387 -12.26 -3.94 7.00
N THR A 388 -13.39 -4.54 7.28
CA THR A 388 -14.02 -4.55 8.61
C THR A 388 -13.21 -5.39 9.59
N ILE A 389 -13.62 -5.44 10.86
CA ILE A 389 -13.07 -6.39 11.85
C ILE A 389 -13.20 -7.84 11.33
N ARG A 390 -14.35 -8.19 10.74
CA ARG A 390 -14.57 -9.50 10.14
C ARG A 390 -13.60 -9.78 8.99
N GLY A 391 -13.36 -8.81 8.10
CA GLY A 391 -12.40 -8.96 7.00
C GLY A 391 -10.97 -9.21 7.52
N ASN A 392 -10.54 -8.48 8.55
CA ASN A 392 -9.24 -8.70 9.21
C ASN A 392 -9.15 -10.10 9.83
N ARG A 393 -10.23 -10.60 10.43
CA ARG A 393 -10.30 -11.97 11.01
C ARG A 393 -10.14 -13.03 9.93
N VAL A 394 -10.86 -12.91 8.82
CA VAL A 394 -10.77 -13.83 7.67
C VAL A 394 -9.34 -13.85 7.10
N ALA A 395 -8.69 -12.70 6.97
CA ALA A 395 -7.32 -12.63 6.50
C ALA A 395 -6.36 -13.32 7.46
N ALA A 396 -6.44 -13.03 8.75
CA ALA A 396 -5.58 -13.62 9.77
C ALA A 396 -5.71 -15.14 9.86
N ASP A 397 -6.94 -15.66 9.78
CA ASP A 397 -7.20 -17.11 9.83
C ASP A 397 -6.59 -17.82 8.61
N ALA A 398 -6.73 -17.23 7.40
CA ALA A 398 -6.16 -17.78 6.17
C ALA A 398 -4.62 -17.72 6.17
N GLU A 399 -4.04 -16.60 6.61
CA GLU A 399 -2.59 -16.46 6.72
C GLU A 399 -1.98 -17.36 7.77
N ALA A 400 -2.63 -17.54 8.92
CA ALA A 400 -2.17 -18.46 9.95
C ALA A 400 -2.14 -19.90 9.44
N ALA A 401 -3.18 -20.35 8.75
CA ALA A 401 -3.22 -21.68 8.13
C ALA A 401 -2.09 -21.85 7.08
N PHE A 402 -1.84 -20.83 6.28
CA PHE A 402 -0.76 -20.84 5.28
C PHE A 402 0.63 -20.86 5.92
N LEU A 403 0.87 -20.05 6.95
CA LEU A 403 2.18 -19.88 7.56
C LEU A 403 2.52 -20.95 8.59
N ALA A 404 1.55 -21.71 9.11
CA ALA A 404 1.77 -22.74 10.12
C ALA A 404 2.88 -23.71 9.72
N GLY A 405 2.88 -24.21 8.48
CA GLY A 405 3.93 -25.09 7.96
C GLY A 405 5.31 -24.46 7.89
N LEU A 406 5.39 -23.13 7.78
CA LEU A 406 6.64 -22.37 7.73
C LEU A 406 7.17 -21.99 9.13
N VAL A 407 6.30 -21.89 10.11
CA VAL A 407 6.61 -21.47 11.48
C VAL A 407 6.83 -22.65 12.39
N CYS A 408 5.87 -23.59 12.45
CA CYS A 408 5.92 -24.71 13.42
C CYS A 408 7.06 -25.70 13.15
N SER A 409 7.45 -25.89 11.88
CA SER A 409 8.56 -26.79 11.50
C SER A 409 9.94 -26.28 11.91
N SER A 410 10.06 -25.05 12.37
CA SER A 410 11.33 -24.41 12.73
C SER A 410 11.81 -24.79 14.14
N GLY A 411 10.94 -25.33 14.98
CA GLY A 411 11.31 -25.82 16.32
C GLY A 411 12.06 -27.13 16.35
N SER A 412 12.16 -27.87 15.22
CA SER A 412 12.74 -29.20 15.18
C SER A 412 14.06 -29.36 14.41
N GLN A 413 14.58 -28.31 13.76
CA GLN A 413 15.84 -28.37 13.03
C GLN A 413 16.68 -27.09 13.20
N ALA A 414 17.65 -27.16 14.11
CA ALA A 414 18.84 -26.32 13.92
C ALA A 414 19.52 -26.80 12.61
N PRO A 415 19.85 -25.91 11.67
CA PRO A 415 20.60 -26.33 10.49
C PRO A 415 22.00 -26.76 10.92
N ASN A 416 22.25 -28.03 10.83
CA ASN A 416 23.62 -28.59 10.86
C ASN A 416 24.27 -28.18 9.54
N VAL A 417 24.80 -26.95 9.45
CA VAL A 417 25.71 -26.55 8.38
C VAL A 417 27.12 -26.93 8.85
N ALA A 418 27.57 -28.12 8.44
CA ALA A 418 28.98 -28.45 8.49
C ALA A 418 29.74 -27.54 7.51
N PRO A 419 30.89 -26.98 7.91
CA PRO A 419 31.69 -26.14 7.02
C PRO A 419 32.37 -27.02 5.95
N ARG A 420 32.21 -26.61 4.68
CA ARG A 420 33.11 -26.91 3.60
C ARG A 420 33.53 -25.67 2.87
#